data_7e9b8b5058cd04b8e8fef27eb3b011f8
#
_entry.id   7e9b8b5058cd04b8e8fef27eb3b011f8
#
_cell.length_a   1.000
_cell.length_b   1.000
_cell.length_c   1.000
_cell.angle_alpha   90.00
_cell.angle_beta   90.00
_cell.angle_gamma   90.00
#
_symmetry.space_group_name_H-M   'P 1'
#
loop_
_entity.id
_entity.type
_entity.pdbx_description
1 polymer ?
#
loop_
_entity_poly.entity_id
_entity_poly.type
_entity_poly.pdbx_seq_one_letter_code
_entity_poly.pdbx_strand_id
1 'polypeptide(L)'
;MATMPAMSTRERLIQAAIELFWEKGYANTAMTDLLERARANSGSFYHFFDSKEDLLLGVLDRYLALLHPALLEPVWKGVSDPIERIFALLARYRALILGTDCTYGCPIGRLALEISPAQREVHRRLALNFDGWTAAVRGCLEAAGDRLPADVDRERLSKFVLTVMEGGVMLSRSHRSVEPFDAAVAELRAYFDRLLEAAVGSKELGGGL
;
A
#
# COMPACT_ATOMS: atom_id res chain seq x y z
N MET A 1 32.71 11.86 -2.68
CA MET A 1 31.26 12.04 -2.46
C MET A 1 30.62 12.20 -3.83
N ALA A 2 29.91 11.19 -4.32
CA ALA A 2 29.17 11.31 -5.57
C ALA A 2 27.96 12.22 -5.30
N THR A 3 27.90 13.35 -5.98
CA THR A 3 26.75 14.26 -5.98
C THR A 3 25.57 13.50 -6.58
N MET A 4 24.51 13.28 -5.81
CA MET A 4 23.25 12.76 -6.37
C MET A 4 22.79 13.69 -7.50
N PRO A 5 22.43 13.16 -8.67
CA PRO A 5 21.94 13.99 -9.75
C PRO A 5 20.71 14.78 -9.28
N ALA A 6 20.67 16.06 -9.65
CA ALA A 6 19.53 16.92 -9.32
C ALA A 6 18.26 16.34 -9.95
N MET A 7 17.17 16.24 -9.18
CA MET A 7 15.86 15.76 -9.67
C MET A 7 15.42 16.57 -10.90
N SER A 8 14.99 15.88 -11.94
CA SER A 8 14.39 16.51 -13.11
C SER A 8 13.11 17.28 -12.75
N THR A 9 12.69 18.22 -13.60
CA THR A 9 11.44 18.97 -13.36
C THR A 9 10.22 18.04 -13.30
N ARG A 10 10.18 17.00 -14.14
CA ARG A 10 9.13 15.98 -14.11
C ARG A 10 9.08 15.25 -12.75
N GLU A 11 10.22 14.84 -12.25
CA GLU A 11 10.31 14.17 -10.93
C GLU A 11 9.91 15.09 -9.78
N ARG A 12 10.31 16.37 -9.81
CA ARG A 12 9.88 17.35 -8.81
C ARG A 12 8.37 17.56 -8.80
N LEU A 13 7.73 17.60 -9.99
CA LEU A 13 6.26 17.70 -10.11
C LEU A 13 5.56 16.46 -9.54
N ILE A 14 6.03 15.25 -9.85
CA ILE A 14 5.50 14.02 -9.27
C ILE A 14 5.69 14.00 -7.75
N GLN A 15 6.87 14.37 -7.25
CA GLN A 15 7.14 14.39 -5.81
C GLN A 15 6.25 15.40 -5.08
N ALA A 16 6.10 16.61 -5.61
CA ALA A 16 5.20 17.62 -5.08
C ALA A 16 3.74 17.14 -5.05
N ALA A 17 3.32 16.43 -6.10
CA ALA A 17 1.97 15.86 -6.17
C ALA A 17 1.77 14.74 -5.15
N ILE A 18 2.75 13.85 -4.95
CA ILE A 18 2.72 12.80 -3.92
C ILE A 18 2.48 13.43 -2.54
N GLU A 19 3.25 14.45 -2.18
CA GLU A 19 3.15 15.13 -0.89
C GLU A 19 1.80 15.83 -0.72
N LEU A 20 1.42 16.66 -1.68
CA LEU A 20 0.19 17.48 -1.59
C LEU A 20 -1.09 16.64 -1.66
N PHE A 21 -1.12 15.60 -2.51
CA PHE A 21 -2.30 14.71 -2.57
C PHE A 21 -2.45 13.90 -1.28
N TRP A 22 -1.33 13.55 -0.63
CA TRP A 22 -1.39 12.89 0.68
C TRP A 22 -1.78 13.84 1.81
N GLU A 23 -1.26 15.08 1.80
CA GLU A 23 -1.55 16.11 2.82
C GLU A 23 -2.98 16.67 2.68
N LYS A 24 -3.33 17.18 1.50
CA LYS A 24 -4.57 17.93 1.23
C LYS A 24 -5.66 17.12 0.54
N GLY A 25 -5.29 16.03 -0.15
CA GLY A 25 -6.13 15.29 -1.10
C GLY A 25 -6.01 15.81 -2.52
N TYR A 26 -6.40 14.96 -3.47
CA TYR A 26 -6.37 15.32 -4.89
C TYR A 26 -7.31 16.49 -5.21
N ALA A 27 -8.57 16.40 -4.76
CA ALA A 27 -9.57 17.41 -5.05
C ALA A 27 -9.17 18.81 -4.54
N ASN A 28 -8.59 18.89 -3.34
CA ASN A 28 -8.24 20.14 -2.67
C ASN A 28 -6.85 20.70 -3.03
N THR A 29 -6.08 20.03 -3.88
CA THR A 29 -4.77 20.51 -4.33
C THR A 29 -4.92 21.37 -5.57
N ALA A 30 -4.62 22.65 -5.47
CA ALA A 30 -4.64 23.56 -6.61
C ALA A 30 -3.39 23.40 -7.50
N MET A 31 -3.49 23.79 -8.78
CA MET A 31 -2.32 23.80 -9.68
C MET A 31 -1.23 24.75 -9.20
N THR A 32 -1.60 25.87 -8.60
CA THR A 32 -0.66 26.83 -7.99
C THR A 32 0.16 26.20 -6.88
N ASP A 33 -0.47 25.39 -6.01
CA ASP A 33 0.23 24.67 -4.93
C ASP A 33 1.28 23.70 -5.49
N LEU A 34 0.92 22.97 -6.57
CA LEU A 34 1.81 22.02 -7.23
C LEU A 34 3.02 22.70 -7.85
N LEU A 35 2.78 23.80 -8.58
CA LEU A 35 3.85 24.55 -9.23
C LEU A 35 4.81 25.18 -8.22
N GLU A 36 4.28 25.77 -7.15
CA GLU A 36 5.08 26.35 -6.06
C GLU A 36 5.92 25.27 -5.36
N ARG A 37 5.31 24.18 -4.92
CA ARG A 37 5.99 23.08 -4.23
C ARG A 37 7.08 22.44 -5.11
N ALA A 38 6.81 22.29 -6.42
CA ALA A 38 7.75 21.71 -7.38
C ALA A 38 8.82 22.71 -7.85
N ARG A 39 8.71 23.98 -7.50
CA ARG A 39 9.53 25.08 -8.05
C ARG A 39 9.54 25.02 -9.58
N ALA A 40 8.36 24.94 -10.20
CA ALA A 40 8.14 24.86 -11.62
C ALA A 40 7.18 25.98 -12.06
N ASN A 41 7.17 26.28 -13.36
CA ASN A 41 6.17 27.18 -13.96
C ASN A 41 5.15 26.39 -14.79
N SER A 42 4.07 27.03 -15.21
CA SER A 42 3.01 26.41 -15.99
C SER A 42 3.52 25.85 -17.33
N GLY A 43 4.44 26.55 -18.02
CA GLY A 43 5.02 26.06 -19.26
C GLY A 43 5.79 24.74 -19.07
N SER A 44 6.57 24.65 -17.97
CA SER A 44 7.27 23.40 -17.62
C SER A 44 6.31 22.28 -17.23
N PHE A 45 5.19 22.62 -16.57
CA PHE A 45 4.16 21.63 -16.24
C PHE A 45 3.56 21.03 -17.51
N TYR A 46 3.01 21.87 -18.41
CA TYR A 46 2.35 21.44 -19.63
C TYR A 46 3.29 20.82 -20.67
N HIS A 47 4.61 20.95 -20.49
CA HIS A 47 5.59 20.19 -21.25
C HIS A 47 5.61 18.69 -20.87
N PHE A 48 5.28 18.34 -19.62
CA PHE A 48 5.36 16.98 -19.12
C PHE A 48 4.00 16.31 -18.86
N PHE A 49 2.97 17.10 -18.58
CA PHE A 49 1.64 16.62 -18.20
C PHE A 49 0.55 17.49 -18.84
N ASP A 50 -0.38 16.85 -19.53
CA ASP A 50 -1.49 17.54 -20.20
C ASP A 50 -2.52 18.10 -19.22
N SER A 51 -2.60 17.51 -18.00
CA SER A 51 -3.58 17.87 -16.99
C SER A 51 -3.12 17.45 -15.59
N LYS A 52 -3.84 17.93 -14.56
CA LYS A 52 -3.68 17.44 -13.18
C LYS A 52 -3.98 15.94 -13.07
N GLU A 53 -4.92 15.42 -13.90
CA GLU A 53 -5.22 13.99 -13.97
C GLU A 53 -4.05 13.20 -14.54
N ASP A 54 -3.39 13.69 -15.59
CA ASP A 54 -2.19 13.06 -16.16
C ASP A 54 -1.03 13.02 -15.14
N LEU A 55 -0.85 14.11 -14.37
CA LEU A 55 0.08 14.11 -13.25
C LEU A 55 -0.30 13.06 -12.19
N LEU A 56 -1.59 12.90 -11.88
CA LEU A 56 -2.07 11.88 -10.94
C LEU A 56 -1.76 10.47 -11.45
N LEU A 57 -1.93 10.20 -12.75
CA LEU A 57 -1.51 8.92 -13.35
C LEU A 57 -0.02 8.68 -13.14
N GLY A 58 0.82 9.70 -13.35
CA GLY A 58 2.26 9.64 -13.07
C GLY A 58 2.58 9.36 -11.58
N VAL A 59 1.78 9.88 -10.65
CA VAL A 59 1.90 9.59 -9.22
C VAL A 59 1.55 8.12 -8.93
N LEU A 60 0.47 7.60 -9.49
CA LEU A 60 0.05 6.21 -9.29
C LEU A 60 1.06 5.22 -9.88
N ASP A 61 1.64 5.53 -11.05
CA ASP A 61 2.73 4.76 -11.64
C ASP A 61 3.99 4.78 -10.74
N ARG A 62 4.28 5.92 -10.11
CA ARG A 62 5.40 6.04 -9.18
C ARG A 62 5.18 5.20 -7.92
N TYR A 63 3.98 5.19 -7.34
CA TYR A 63 3.66 4.33 -6.20
C TYR A 63 3.83 2.85 -6.57
N LEU A 64 3.32 2.42 -7.71
CA LEU A 64 3.45 1.04 -8.17
C LEU A 64 4.92 0.65 -8.37
N ALA A 65 5.72 1.51 -9.00
CA ALA A 65 7.14 1.27 -9.21
C ALA A 65 7.95 1.22 -7.90
N LEU A 66 7.53 1.97 -6.88
CA LEU A 66 8.20 2.03 -5.57
C LEU A 66 7.71 0.96 -4.58
N LEU A 67 6.62 0.25 -4.86
CA LEU A 67 6.07 -0.75 -3.96
C LEU A 67 7.15 -1.75 -3.52
N HIS A 68 7.85 -2.36 -4.47
CA HIS A 68 8.86 -3.36 -4.15
C HIS A 68 10.12 -2.73 -3.55
N PRO A 69 10.86 -1.82 -4.21
CA PRO A 69 12.16 -1.36 -3.73
C PRO A 69 12.09 -0.46 -2.50
N ALA A 70 11.00 0.31 -2.32
CA ALA A 70 10.92 1.28 -1.23
C ALA A 70 10.08 0.80 -0.03
N LEU A 71 9.16 -0.14 -0.22
CA LEU A 71 8.31 -0.66 0.84
C LEU A 71 8.64 -2.12 1.18
N LEU A 72 8.49 -3.05 0.21
CA LEU A 72 8.56 -4.48 0.51
C LEU A 72 9.98 -4.95 0.84
N GLU A 73 10.95 -4.58 0.02
CA GLU A 73 12.34 -5.03 0.20
C GLU A 73 12.93 -4.60 1.56
N PRO A 74 12.84 -3.34 2.00
CA PRO A 74 13.31 -2.93 3.32
C PRO A 74 12.58 -3.62 4.48
N VAL A 75 11.26 -3.81 4.35
CA VAL A 75 10.42 -4.43 5.40
C VAL A 75 10.73 -5.92 5.54
N TRP A 76 11.00 -6.61 4.44
CA TRP A 76 11.26 -8.06 4.43
C TRP A 76 12.72 -8.42 4.64
N LYS A 77 13.62 -7.44 4.68
CA LYS A 77 15.04 -7.67 4.92
C LYS A 77 15.26 -8.35 6.26
N GLY A 78 15.82 -9.56 6.22
CA GLY A 78 16.06 -10.37 7.42
C GLY A 78 14.86 -11.16 7.93
N VAL A 79 13.68 -11.03 7.32
CA VAL A 79 12.49 -11.82 7.66
C VAL A 79 12.42 -13.02 6.70
N SER A 80 12.81 -14.21 7.17
CA SER A 80 12.81 -15.44 6.36
C SER A 80 11.43 -16.10 6.27
N ASP A 81 10.66 -16.07 7.36
CA ASP A 81 9.33 -16.69 7.42
C ASP A 81 8.33 -15.91 6.54
N PRO A 82 7.68 -16.57 5.55
CA PRO A 82 6.77 -15.91 4.64
C PRO A 82 5.49 -15.39 5.32
N ILE A 83 5.00 -16.03 6.38
CA ILE A 83 3.84 -15.53 7.14
C ILE A 83 4.25 -14.30 7.94
N GLU A 84 5.43 -14.32 8.58
CA GLU A 84 5.95 -13.14 9.31
C GLU A 84 6.23 -11.95 8.38
N ARG A 85 6.54 -12.16 7.10
CA ARG A 85 6.62 -11.07 6.12
C ARG A 85 5.31 -10.29 5.97
N ILE A 86 4.17 -10.99 6.01
CA ILE A 86 2.85 -10.35 5.97
C ILE A 86 2.67 -9.44 7.18
N PHE A 87 2.97 -9.96 8.37
CA PHE A 87 2.82 -9.19 9.61
C PHE A 87 3.86 -8.09 9.76
N ALA A 88 5.08 -8.27 9.25
CA ALA A 88 6.08 -7.21 9.16
C ALA A 88 5.59 -6.05 8.28
N LEU A 89 4.90 -6.36 7.17
CA LEU A 89 4.29 -5.34 6.31
C LEU A 89 3.17 -4.58 7.05
N LEU A 90 2.30 -5.28 7.77
CA LEU A 90 1.27 -4.65 8.62
C LEU A 90 1.90 -3.80 9.73
N ALA A 91 2.96 -4.27 10.37
CA ALA A 91 3.72 -3.50 11.37
C ALA A 91 4.32 -2.21 10.76
N ARG A 92 4.74 -2.24 9.49
CA ARG A 92 5.20 -1.03 8.80
C ARG A 92 4.07 -0.02 8.61
N TYR A 93 2.86 -0.47 8.25
CA TYR A 93 1.68 0.41 8.16
C TYR A 93 1.32 0.98 9.54
N ARG A 94 1.36 0.16 10.60
CA ARG A 94 1.20 0.64 11.99
C ARG A 94 2.16 1.77 12.32
N ALA A 95 3.44 1.61 11.99
CA ALA A 95 4.46 2.63 12.21
C ALA A 95 4.19 3.92 11.42
N LEU A 96 3.67 3.82 10.19
CA LEU A 96 3.27 4.97 9.38
C LEU A 96 2.07 5.72 9.99
N ILE A 97 1.06 4.99 10.50
CA ILE A 97 -0.09 5.58 11.21
C ILE A 97 0.40 6.38 12.42
N LEU A 98 1.23 5.78 13.27
CA LEU A 98 1.78 6.42 14.45
C LEU A 98 2.70 7.60 14.09
N GLY A 99 3.54 7.46 13.06
CA GLY A 99 4.45 8.52 12.62
C GLY A 99 3.75 9.79 12.13
N THR A 100 2.45 9.71 11.86
CA THR A 100 1.62 10.85 11.44
C THR A 100 0.57 11.25 12.49
N ASP A 101 0.69 10.72 13.70
CA ASP A 101 -0.32 10.91 14.76
C ASP A 101 -1.74 10.60 14.27
N CYS A 102 -1.89 9.47 13.55
CA CYS A 102 -3.14 9.04 12.92
C CYS A 102 -3.80 10.08 11.99
N THR A 103 -3.02 11.04 11.47
CA THR A 103 -3.55 12.13 10.63
C THR A 103 -3.78 11.66 9.20
N TYR A 104 -2.83 10.90 8.65
CA TYR A 104 -2.86 10.46 7.25
C TYR A 104 -3.10 8.95 7.17
N GLY A 105 -3.80 8.56 6.11
CA GLY A 105 -4.07 7.16 5.79
C GLY A 105 -3.21 6.63 4.64
N CYS A 106 -3.61 5.48 4.10
CA CYS A 106 -3.02 4.97 2.86
C CYS A 106 -3.23 5.99 1.73
N PRO A 107 -2.17 6.43 1.02
CA PRO A 107 -2.31 7.40 -0.06
C PRO A 107 -3.17 6.86 -1.21
N ILE A 108 -3.07 5.56 -1.53
CA ILE A 108 -3.87 4.93 -2.59
C ILE A 108 -5.33 4.83 -2.17
N GLY A 109 -5.60 4.36 -0.93
CA GLY A 109 -6.95 4.27 -0.38
C GLY A 109 -7.65 5.63 -0.32
N ARG A 110 -6.91 6.70 0.06
CA ARG A 110 -7.45 8.06 0.03
C ARG A 110 -7.85 8.49 -1.37
N LEU A 111 -6.96 8.33 -2.37
CA LEU A 111 -7.25 8.68 -3.76
C LEU A 111 -8.45 7.91 -4.28
N ALA A 112 -8.58 6.61 -3.97
CA ALA A 112 -9.71 5.79 -4.40
C ALA A 112 -11.07 6.34 -3.95
N LEU A 113 -11.14 7.06 -2.82
CA LEU A 113 -12.35 7.68 -2.31
C LEU A 113 -12.65 9.08 -2.89
N GLU A 114 -11.64 9.73 -3.50
CA GLU A 114 -11.80 11.10 -4.06
C GLU A 114 -12.05 11.12 -5.58
N ILE A 115 -11.79 10.01 -6.28
CA ILE A 115 -11.82 9.96 -7.73
C ILE A 115 -13.24 9.78 -8.27
N SER A 116 -13.61 10.63 -9.23
CA SER A 116 -14.92 10.55 -9.92
C SER A 116 -15.04 9.25 -10.74
N PRO A 117 -16.24 8.63 -10.78
CA PRO A 117 -16.49 7.47 -11.63
C PRO A 117 -16.18 7.66 -13.12
N ALA A 118 -16.13 8.91 -13.60
CA ALA A 118 -15.79 9.23 -14.98
C ALA A 118 -14.31 9.05 -15.29
N GLN A 119 -13.42 9.08 -14.29
CA GLN A 119 -11.96 8.97 -14.42
C GLN A 119 -11.50 7.50 -14.54
N ARG A 120 -11.94 6.84 -15.60
CA ARG A 120 -11.74 5.37 -15.78
C ARG A 120 -10.30 4.94 -15.73
N GLU A 121 -9.38 5.72 -16.34
CA GLU A 121 -7.96 5.37 -16.36
C GLU A 121 -7.33 5.48 -14.97
N VAL A 122 -7.75 6.47 -14.18
CA VAL A 122 -7.31 6.60 -12.79
C VAL A 122 -7.79 5.42 -11.96
N HIS A 123 -9.06 5.00 -12.10
CA HIS A 123 -9.57 3.79 -11.43
C HIS A 123 -8.76 2.55 -11.79
N ARG A 124 -8.42 2.38 -13.07
CA ARG A 124 -7.57 1.27 -13.52
C ARG A 124 -6.20 1.28 -12.85
N ARG A 125 -5.56 2.46 -12.72
CA ARG A 125 -4.24 2.59 -12.06
C ARG A 125 -4.32 2.38 -10.55
N LEU A 126 -5.41 2.82 -9.90
CA LEU A 126 -5.68 2.53 -8.49
C LEU A 126 -5.80 1.02 -8.27
N ALA A 127 -6.57 0.32 -9.09
CA ALA A 127 -6.71 -1.13 -9.03
C ALA A 127 -5.36 -1.82 -9.18
N LEU A 128 -4.51 -1.43 -10.15
CA LEU A 128 -3.17 -1.99 -10.32
C LEU A 128 -2.28 -1.81 -9.07
N ASN A 129 -2.40 -0.69 -8.35
CA ASN A 129 -1.66 -0.50 -7.10
C ASN A 129 -2.13 -1.48 -6.01
N PHE A 130 -3.44 -1.67 -5.84
CA PHE A 130 -3.98 -2.66 -4.89
C PHE A 130 -3.65 -4.09 -5.31
N ASP A 131 -3.72 -4.40 -6.61
CA ASP A 131 -3.34 -5.72 -7.16
C ASP A 131 -1.86 -6.03 -6.92
N GLY A 132 -0.97 -5.03 -7.06
CA GLY A 132 0.45 -5.17 -6.75
C GLY A 132 0.70 -5.52 -5.28
N TRP A 133 -0.03 -4.86 -4.37
CA TRP A 133 0.05 -5.13 -2.93
C TRP A 133 -0.49 -6.54 -2.60
N THR A 134 -1.67 -6.90 -3.12
CA THR A 134 -2.26 -8.24 -2.94
C THR A 134 -1.39 -9.34 -3.53
N ALA A 135 -0.77 -9.12 -4.70
CA ALA A 135 0.16 -10.06 -5.31
C ALA A 135 1.40 -10.31 -4.43
N ALA A 136 1.92 -9.29 -3.77
CA ALA A 136 3.03 -9.43 -2.83
C ALA A 136 2.65 -10.30 -1.62
N VAL A 137 1.48 -10.07 -1.02
CA VAL A 137 0.95 -10.92 0.07
C VAL A 137 0.68 -12.33 -0.41
N ARG A 138 0.07 -12.50 -1.59
CA ARG A 138 -0.17 -13.82 -2.18
C ARG A 138 1.15 -14.58 -2.37
N GLY A 139 2.20 -13.94 -2.86
CA GLY A 139 3.52 -14.56 -2.96
C GLY A 139 4.06 -15.08 -1.62
N CYS A 140 3.81 -14.38 -0.51
CA CYS A 140 4.12 -14.87 0.83
C CYS A 140 3.27 -16.11 1.20
N LEU A 141 1.97 -16.08 0.90
CA LEU A 141 1.08 -17.22 1.16
C LEU A 141 1.44 -18.46 0.33
N GLU A 142 1.84 -18.28 -0.93
CA GLU A 142 2.35 -19.35 -1.80
C GLU A 142 3.66 -19.92 -1.26
N ALA A 143 4.59 -19.05 -0.82
CA ALA A 143 5.86 -19.46 -0.21
C ALA A 143 5.70 -20.19 1.12
N ALA A 144 4.60 -19.99 1.85
CA ALA A 144 4.28 -20.75 3.06
C ALA A 144 3.97 -22.22 2.76
N GLY A 145 3.63 -22.55 1.52
CA GLY A 145 3.48 -23.93 1.02
C GLY A 145 2.44 -24.73 1.80
N ASP A 146 2.86 -25.88 2.30
CA ASP A 146 2.06 -26.84 3.07
C ASP A 146 1.92 -26.47 4.57
N ARG A 147 2.44 -25.33 5.00
CA ARG A 147 2.15 -24.77 6.33
C ARG A 147 0.74 -24.19 6.40
N LEU A 148 0.10 -23.95 5.27
CA LEU A 148 -1.31 -23.57 5.19
C LEU A 148 -2.11 -24.78 4.66
N PRO A 149 -3.37 -24.97 5.09
CA PRO A 149 -4.24 -26.02 4.57
C PRO A 149 -4.36 -25.94 3.04
N ALA A 150 -4.50 -27.09 2.38
CA ALA A 150 -4.53 -27.17 0.92
C ALA A 150 -5.76 -26.50 0.29
N ASP A 151 -6.86 -26.43 1.04
CA ASP A 151 -8.14 -25.81 0.64
C ASP A 151 -8.18 -24.30 0.84
N VAL A 152 -7.15 -23.70 1.45
CA VAL A 152 -7.06 -22.23 1.59
C VAL A 152 -6.84 -21.59 0.22
N ASP A 153 -7.79 -20.77 -0.19
CA ASP A 153 -7.68 -19.91 -1.36
C ASP A 153 -6.75 -18.72 -1.06
N ARG A 154 -5.50 -18.84 -1.51
CA ARG A 154 -4.45 -17.85 -1.24
C ARG A 154 -4.70 -16.49 -1.87
N GLU A 155 -5.43 -16.46 -2.99
CA GLU A 155 -5.81 -15.20 -3.63
C GLU A 155 -6.88 -14.48 -2.81
N ARG A 156 -7.92 -15.19 -2.38
CA ARG A 156 -8.96 -14.60 -1.52
C ARG A 156 -8.39 -14.16 -0.18
N LEU A 157 -7.50 -14.95 0.41
CA LEU A 157 -6.85 -14.59 1.67
C LEU A 157 -5.97 -13.35 1.52
N SER A 158 -5.23 -13.19 0.41
CA SER A 158 -4.44 -11.99 0.16
C SER A 158 -5.31 -10.72 0.05
N LYS A 159 -6.46 -10.82 -0.60
CA LYS A 159 -7.45 -9.73 -0.67
C LYS A 159 -8.04 -9.40 0.70
N PHE A 160 -8.30 -10.42 1.53
CA PHE A 160 -8.78 -10.23 2.89
C PHE A 160 -7.75 -9.49 3.75
N VAL A 161 -6.46 -9.84 3.67
CA VAL A 161 -5.37 -9.14 4.36
C VAL A 161 -5.32 -7.66 3.97
N LEU A 162 -5.44 -7.34 2.67
CA LEU A 162 -5.51 -5.94 2.20
C LEU A 162 -6.74 -5.22 2.77
N THR A 163 -7.90 -5.87 2.77
CA THR A 163 -9.15 -5.29 3.30
C THR A 163 -9.01 -4.98 4.80
N VAL A 164 -8.41 -5.88 5.58
CA VAL A 164 -8.13 -5.66 7.01
C VAL A 164 -7.19 -4.47 7.19
N MET A 165 -6.12 -4.38 6.41
CA MET A 165 -5.17 -3.28 6.47
C MET A 165 -5.82 -1.94 6.14
N GLU A 166 -6.52 -1.82 5.00
CA GLU A 166 -7.17 -0.58 4.58
C GLU A 166 -8.28 -0.16 5.54
N GLY A 167 -9.10 -1.09 6.02
CA GLY A 167 -10.13 -0.84 7.03
C GLY A 167 -9.54 -0.34 8.34
N GLY A 168 -8.49 -1.00 8.82
CA GLY A 168 -7.76 -0.61 10.03
C GLY A 168 -7.15 0.79 9.92
N VAL A 169 -6.51 1.11 8.78
CA VAL A 169 -5.94 2.44 8.50
C VAL A 169 -7.03 3.52 8.49
N MET A 170 -8.16 3.27 7.82
CA MET A 170 -9.27 4.21 7.74
C MET A 170 -9.89 4.48 9.12
N LEU A 171 -10.14 3.42 9.90
CA LEU A 171 -10.72 3.54 11.24
C LEU A 171 -9.75 4.23 12.20
N SER A 172 -8.45 3.91 12.16
CA SER A 172 -7.44 4.58 12.98
C SER A 172 -7.38 6.08 12.74
N ARG A 173 -7.46 6.49 11.47
CA ARG A 173 -7.55 7.91 11.11
C ARG A 173 -8.81 8.57 11.67
N SER A 174 -9.96 7.90 11.56
CA SER A 174 -11.25 8.42 12.01
C SER A 174 -11.32 8.57 13.54
N HIS A 175 -10.77 7.61 14.28
CA HIS A 175 -10.71 7.60 15.74
C HIS A 175 -9.52 8.40 16.30
N ARG A 176 -8.57 8.82 15.46
CA ARG A 176 -7.30 9.43 15.91
C ARG A 176 -6.58 8.52 16.92
N SER A 177 -6.61 7.23 16.68
CA SER A 177 -6.06 6.18 17.52
C SER A 177 -5.61 5.01 16.67
N VAL A 178 -4.49 4.38 17.02
CA VAL A 178 -4.01 3.16 16.35
C VAL A 178 -4.77 1.91 16.78
N GLU A 179 -5.55 1.99 17.84
CA GLU A 179 -6.25 0.86 18.44
C GLU A 179 -7.10 0.06 17.43
N PRO A 180 -7.92 0.66 16.55
CA PRO A 180 -8.69 -0.11 15.56
C PRO A 180 -7.81 -0.94 14.60
N PHE A 181 -6.63 -0.41 14.23
CA PHE A 181 -5.68 -1.16 13.42
C PHE A 181 -5.09 -2.33 14.19
N ASP A 182 -4.68 -2.10 15.46
CA ASP A 182 -4.11 -3.12 16.31
C ASP A 182 -5.10 -4.25 16.58
N ALA A 183 -6.36 -3.92 16.87
CA ALA A 183 -7.43 -4.90 17.05
C ALA A 183 -7.65 -5.76 15.79
N ALA A 184 -7.74 -5.12 14.62
CA ALA A 184 -7.92 -5.83 13.35
C ALA A 184 -6.74 -6.75 13.00
N VAL A 185 -5.51 -6.31 13.28
CA VAL A 185 -4.29 -7.13 13.05
C VAL A 185 -4.20 -8.26 14.04
N ALA A 186 -4.61 -8.07 15.30
CA ALA A 186 -4.65 -9.13 16.30
C ALA A 186 -5.62 -10.26 15.91
N GLU A 187 -6.82 -9.92 15.45
CA GLU A 187 -7.78 -10.92 14.96
C GLU A 187 -7.29 -11.64 13.70
N LEU A 188 -6.63 -10.90 12.80
CA LEU A 188 -6.01 -11.50 11.62
C LEU A 188 -4.89 -12.48 12.04
N ARG A 189 -4.06 -12.14 13.02
CA ARG A 189 -3.03 -13.04 13.57
C ARG A 189 -3.66 -14.31 14.12
N ALA A 190 -4.66 -14.19 14.97
CA ALA A 190 -5.38 -15.33 15.53
C ALA A 190 -6.03 -16.23 14.43
N TYR A 191 -6.47 -15.63 13.32
CA TYR A 191 -6.97 -16.38 12.18
C TYR A 191 -5.84 -17.19 11.51
N PHE A 192 -4.66 -16.58 11.28
CA PHE A 192 -3.50 -17.29 10.73
C PHE A 192 -3.02 -18.40 11.64
N ASP A 193 -2.98 -18.19 12.97
CA ASP A 193 -2.56 -19.20 13.94
C ASP A 193 -3.47 -20.44 13.83
N ARG A 194 -4.79 -20.25 13.74
CA ARG A 194 -5.75 -21.35 13.51
C ARG A 194 -5.52 -22.10 12.19
N LEU A 195 -5.16 -21.38 11.11
CA LEU A 195 -4.84 -22.02 9.82
C LEU A 195 -3.57 -22.86 9.93
N LEU A 196 -2.54 -22.36 10.60
CA LEU A 196 -1.28 -23.07 10.81
C LEU A 196 -1.48 -24.32 11.66
N GLU A 197 -2.26 -24.25 12.74
CA GLU A 197 -2.63 -25.40 13.58
C GLU A 197 -3.42 -26.46 12.81
N ALA A 198 -4.40 -26.04 11.99
CA ALA A 198 -5.19 -26.96 11.15
C ALA A 198 -4.34 -27.71 10.13
N ALA A 199 -3.31 -27.08 9.56
CA ALA A 199 -2.39 -27.72 8.63
C ALA A 199 -1.54 -28.81 9.30
N VAL A 200 -1.14 -28.61 10.57
CA VAL A 200 -0.41 -29.62 11.35
C VAL A 200 -1.30 -30.82 11.67
N GLY A 201 -2.50 -30.59 12.19
CA GLY A 201 -3.45 -31.65 12.52
C GLY A 201 -3.86 -32.52 11.33
N SER A 202 -3.98 -31.90 10.14
CA SER A 202 -4.30 -32.64 8.90
C SER A 202 -3.18 -33.58 8.46
N LYS A 203 -1.91 -33.25 8.73
CA LYS A 203 -0.75 -34.10 8.40
C LYS A 203 -0.64 -35.30 9.34
N GLU A 204 -0.95 -35.12 10.63
CA GLU A 204 -0.92 -36.20 11.61
C GLU A 204 -1.99 -37.27 11.32
N LEU A 205 -3.19 -36.85 10.85
CA LEU A 205 -4.28 -37.76 10.48
C LEU A 205 -4.04 -38.50 9.15
N GLY A 206 -3.30 -37.88 8.21
CA GLY A 206 -2.99 -38.45 6.88
C GLY A 206 -1.76 -39.34 6.85
N GLY A 207 -0.89 -39.31 7.85
CA GLY A 207 0.34 -40.11 7.95
C GLY A 207 0.17 -41.50 8.62
N GLY A 208 -1.03 -41.87 9.00
CA GLY A 208 -1.37 -43.10 9.74
C GLY A 208 -1.96 -44.29 8.92
N LEU A 209 -1.70 -44.34 7.58
CA LEU A 209 -2.12 -45.48 6.73
C LEU A 209 -0.92 -46.18 6.12
#